data_6b51d79dec4797722dffa98a9743e3d7
#
_entry.id   6b51d79dec4797722dffa98a9743e3d7
#
_cell.length_a   1.000
_cell.length_b   1.000
_cell.length_c   1.000
_cell.angle_alpha   90.00
_cell.angle_beta   90.00
_cell.angle_gamma   90.00
#
_symmetry.space_group_name_H-M   'P 1'
#
loop_
_entity.id
_entity.type
_entity.pdbx_description
1 polymer ?
#
loop_
_entity_poly.entity_id
_entity_poly.type
_entity_poly.pdbx_seq_one_letter_code
_entity_poly.pdbx_strand_id
1 'polypeptide(L)'
;MTCEKLLGVQTPKRVDYLRVIIMELARISDHLICNSIVGVDAGAYTGFLYVMQYRELIYEIYEEVCGSRLTTNIGRIGGFERNFNDIAFQKLEKFLKEYPAVLKEFENLFQQIGRAHV
;
A
#
# COMPACT_ATOMS: atom_id res chain seq x y z
N MET A 1 -10.59 15.45 -5.08
CA MET A 1 -10.59 16.44 -3.98
C MET A 1 -10.49 17.86 -4.51
N THR A 2 -9.47 18.22 -5.29
CA THR A 2 -9.34 19.58 -5.83
C THR A 2 -10.51 19.98 -6.74
N CYS A 3 -10.89 19.11 -7.66
CA CYS A 3 -12.04 19.35 -8.54
C CYS A 3 -13.36 19.46 -7.78
N GLU A 4 -13.55 18.66 -6.74
CA GLU A 4 -14.74 18.73 -5.88
C GLU A 4 -14.82 20.05 -5.12
N LYS A 5 -13.69 20.51 -4.62
CA LYS A 5 -13.59 21.81 -3.96
C LYS A 5 -13.92 22.96 -4.92
N LEU A 6 -13.45 22.86 -6.17
CA LEU A 6 -13.74 23.84 -7.21
C LEU A 6 -15.22 23.85 -7.60
N LEU A 7 -15.84 22.67 -7.68
CA LEU A 7 -17.26 22.51 -8.04
C LEU A 7 -18.22 22.68 -6.86
N GLY A 8 -17.70 22.80 -5.63
CA GLY A 8 -18.52 22.90 -4.42
C GLY A 8 -19.27 21.61 -4.06
N VAL A 9 -18.82 20.46 -4.55
CA VAL A 9 -19.43 19.16 -4.28
C VAL A 9 -18.96 18.63 -2.92
N GLN A 10 -19.92 18.24 -2.07
CA GLN A 10 -19.63 17.59 -0.80
C GLN A 10 -19.70 16.07 -0.95
N THR A 11 -18.74 15.38 -0.33
CA THR A 11 -18.68 13.92 -0.32
C THR A 11 -19.16 13.35 1.01
N PRO A 12 -19.78 12.13 1.02
CA PRO A 12 -20.12 11.45 2.25
C PRO A 12 -18.87 11.12 3.07
N LYS A 13 -18.99 11.14 4.40
CA LYS A 13 -17.87 10.79 5.31
C LYS A 13 -17.26 9.41 5.01
N ARG A 14 -18.09 8.43 4.64
CA ARG A 14 -17.63 7.09 4.27
C ARG A 14 -16.64 7.13 3.11
N VAL A 15 -16.90 7.95 2.10
CA VAL A 15 -16.00 8.13 0.94
C VAL A 15 -14.66 8.72 1.37
N ASP A 16 -14.68 9.69 2.28
CA ASP A 16 -13.46 10.32 2.77
C ASP A 16 -12.59 9.30 3.52
N TYR A 17 -13.17 8.46 4.37
CA TYR A 17 -12.44 7.38 5.05
C TYR A 17 -11.86 6.36 4.07
N LEU A 18 -12.62 5.94 3.07
CA LEU A 18 -12.15 5.01 2.04
C LEU A 18 -11.01 5.60 1.20
N ARG A 19 -11.07 6.90 0.91
CA ARG A 19 -9.99 7.63 0.23
C ARG A 19 -8.71 7.62 1.05
N VAL A 20 -8.81 7.86 2.34
CA VAL A 20 -7.66 7.82 3.26
C VAL A 20 -7.05 6.42 3.27
N ILE A 21 -7.85 5.37 3.33
CA ILE A 21 -7.36 3.98 3.29
C ILE A 21 -6.56 3.72 2.01
N ILE A 22 -7.08 4.09 0.85
CA ILE A 22 -6.38 3.89 -0.44
C ILE A 22 -5.10 4.72 -0.52
N MET A 23 -5.13 5.96 -0.07
CA MET A 23 -3.96 6.83 -0.05
C MET A 23 -2.86 6.29 0.86
N GLU A 24 -3.21 5.79 2.03
CA GLU A 24 -2.24 5.21 2.96
C GLU A 24 -1.69 3.87 2.45
N LEU A 25 -2.50 3.03 1.82
CA LEU A 25 -2.02 1.82 1.15
C LEU A 25 -1.04 2.14 0.01
N ALA A 26 -1.31 3.17 -0.77
CA ALA A 26 -0.41 3.65 -1.81
C ALA A 26 0.92 4.14 -1.20
N ARG A 27 0.85 4.89 -0.11
CA ARG A 27 2.03 5.35 0.62
C ARG A 27 2.87 4.20 1.15
N ILE A 28 2.26 3.20 1.78
CA ILE A 28 2.95 1.99 2.26
C ILE A 28 3.61 1.25 1.10
N SER A 29 2.90 1.07 0.00
CA SER A 29 3.43 0.41 -1.21
C SER A 29 4.65 1.14 -1.76
N ASP A 30 4.62 2.45 -1.79
CA ASP A 30 5.72 3.29 -2.27
C ASP A 30 6.94 3.23 -1.34
N HIS A 31 6.73 3.34 -0.04
CA HIS A 31 7.81 3.18 0.93
C HIS A 31 8.46 1.80 0.91
N LEU A 32 7.68 0.75 0.71
CA LEU A 32 8.22 -0.60 0.56
C LEU A 32 9.14 -0.71 -0.64
N ILE A 33 8.78 -0.15 -1.79
CA ILE A 33 9.62 -0.20 -2.98
C ILE A 33 10.85 0.69 -2.83
N CYS A 34 10.70 1.92 -2.37
CA CYS A 34 11.82 2.84 -2.20
C CYS A 34 12.88 2.29 -1.27
N ASN A 35 12.49 1.81 -0.10
CA ASN A 35 13.44 1.26 0.87
C ASN A 35 14.11 -0.03 0.36
N SER A 36 13.39 -0.85 -0.38
CA SER A 36 13.96 -2.08 -0.95
C SER A 36 14.93 -1.80 -2.10
N ILE A 37 14.71 -0.77 -2.91
CA ILE A 37 15.63 -0.34 -3.97
C ILE A 37 16.94 0.17 -3.37
N VAL A 38 16.90 0.96 -2.31
CA VAL A 38 18.09 1.38 -1.57
C VAL A 38 18.88 0.16 -1.07
N GLY A 39 18.19 -0.87 -0.59
CA GLY A 39 18.82 -2.13 -0.23
C GLY A 39 19.50 -2.85 -1.40
N VAL A 40 18.90 -2.84 -2.58
CA VAL A 40 19.49 -3.40 -3.81
C VAL A 40 20.77 -2.64 -4.20
N ASP A 41 20.76 -1.33 -4.14
CA ASP A 41 21.92 -0.49 -4.43
C ASP A 41 23.06 -0.76 -3.46
N ALA A 42 22.74 -1.11 -2.21
CA ALA A 42 23.72 -1.56 -1.22
C ALA A 42 24.14 -3.05 -1.35
N GLY A 43 23.63 -3.77 -2.35
CA GLY A 43 23.95 -5.17 -2.61
C GLY A 43 23.03 -6.21 -1.95
N ALA A 44 21.95 -5.77 -1.29
CA ALA A 44 21.00 -6.65 -0.58
C ALA A 44 19.78 -7.00 -1.45
N TYR A 45 19.98 -7.71 -2.53
CA TYR A 45 18.93 -8.06 -3.49
C TYR A 45 17.81 -8.95 -2.89
N THR A 46 18.16 -9.82 -1.95
CA THR A 46 17.20 -10.72 -1.29
C THR A 46 16.11 -9.95 -0.53
N GLY A 47 16.48 -8.84 0.13
CA GLY A 47 15.52 -7.98 0.81
C GLY A 47 14.47 -7.39 -0.13
N PHE A 48 14.85 -7.03 -1.34
CA PHE A 48 13.94 -6.55 -2.38
C PHE A 48 12.89 -7.61 -2.75
N LEU A 49 13.32 -8.84 -3.03
CA LEU A 49 12.41 -9.93 -3.38
C LEU A 49 11.42 -10.23 -2.25
N TYR A 50 11.89 -10.19 -1.02
CA TYR A 50 11.07 -10.42 0.16
C TYR A 50 9.97 -9.35 0.33
N VAL A 51 10.33 -8.09 0.15
CA VAL A 51 9.39 -6.96 0.22
C VAL A 51 8.35 -7.01 -0.91
N MET A 52 8.74 -7.45 -2.10
CA MET A 52 7.81 -7.57 -3.24
C MET A 52 6.69 -8.58 -2.98
N GLN A 53 6.92 -9.63 -2.21
CA GLN A 53 5.86 -10.55 -1.80
C GLN A 53 4.76 -9.85 -0.99
N TYR A 54 5.11 -8.91 -0.16
CA TYR A 54 4.14 -8.15 0.65
C TYR A 54 3.42 -7.05 -0.15
N ARG A 55 4.10 -6.47 -1.13
CA ARG A 55 3.41 -5.61 -2.08
C ARG A 55 2.32 -6.35 -2.85
N GLU A 56 2.50 -7.62 -3.10
CA GLU A 56 1.49 -8.48 -3.73
C GLU A 56 0.17 -8.48 -2.95
N LEU A 57 0.22 -8.49 -1.64
CA LEU A 57 -0.99 -8.41 -0.79
C LEU A 57 -1.74 -7.07 -1.00
N ILE A 58 -1.01 -5.98 -1.16
CA ILE A 58 -1.61 -4.67 -1.48
C ILE A 58 -2.23 -4.69 -2.87
N TYR A 59 -1.56 -5.30 -3.84
CA TYR A 59 -2.06 -5.44 -5.21
C TYR A 59 -3.32 -6.29 -5.28
N GLU A 60 -3.42 -7.34 -4.48
CA GLU A 60 -4.65 -8.15 -4.35
C GLU A 60 -5.82 -7.30 -3.82
N ILE A 61 -5.58 -6.43 -2.86
CA ILE A 61 -6.60 -5.49 -2.37
C ILE A 61 -7.03 -4.53 -3.49
N TYR A 62 -6.10 -3.98 -4.23
CA TYR A 62 -6.41 -3.09 -5.35
C TYR A 62 -7.16 -3.79 -6.47
N GLU A 63 -6.77 -5.00 -6.81
CA GLU A 63 -7.45 -5.83 -7.82
C GLU A 63 -8.91 -6.09 -7.43
N GLU A 64 -9.17 -6.38 -6.17
CA GLU A 64 -10.52 -6.60 -5.67
C GLU A 64 -11.39 -5.33 -5.72
N VAL A 65 -10.82 -4.19 -5.41
CA VAL A 65 -11.54 -2.90 -5.33
C VAL A 65 -11.62 -2.20 -6.68
N CYS A 66 -10.52 -2.16 -7.42
CA CYS A 66 -10.38 -1.38 -8.65
C CYS A 66 -10.41 -2.21 -9.93
N GLY A 67 -10.17 -3.52 -9.84
CA GLY A 67 -9.98 -4.39 -10.99
C GLY A 67 -8.60 -4.30 -11.65
N SER A 68 -7.70 -3.44 -11.14
CA SER A 68 -6.31 -3.32 -11.60
C SER A 68 -5.35 -3.42 -10.42
N ARG A 69 -4.17 -4.01 -10.68
CA ARG A 69 -3.19 -4.27 -9.61
C ARG A 69 -2.39 -3.05 -9.20
N LEU A 70 -2.06 -2.18 -10.12
CA LEU A 70 -1.16 -1.04 -9.88
C LEU A 70 -1.83 0.31 -10.10
N THR A 71 -2.50 0.47 -11.22
CA THR A 71 -3.12 1.74 -11.62
C THR A 71 -4.51 1.87 -11.03
N THR A 72 -4.59 2.42 -9.83
CA THR A 72 -5.87 2.64 -9.14
C THR A 72 -6.64 3.78 -9.80
N ASN A 73 -7.80 3.47 -10.35
CA ASN A 73 -8.68 4.43 -11.02
C ASN A 73 -10.12 4.38 -10.45
N ILE A 74 -10.21 4.20 -9.15
CA ILE A 74 -11.51 4.09 -8.46
C ILE A 74 -12.09 5.45 -8.04
N GLY A 75 -11.23 6.47 -7.89
CA GLY A 75 -11.65 7.80 -7.48
C GLY A 75 -12.45 8.51 -8.56
N ARG A 76 -13.63 8.98 -8.21
CA ARG A 76 -14.50 9.81 -9.05
C ARG A 76 -14.85 11.11 -8.33
N ILE A 77 -15.25 12.13 -9.09
CA ILE A 77 -15.79 13.35 -8.51
C ILE A 77 -17.08 13.03 -7.77
N GLY A 78 -17.12 13.33 -6.49
CA GLY A 78 -18.27 13.05 -5.62
C GLY A 78 -18.28 11.68 -4.95
N GLY A 79 -17.33 10.79 -5.26
CA GLY A 79 -17.30 9.46 -4.63
C GLY A 79 -16.32 8.48 -5.25
N PHE A 80 -16.71 7.20 -5.20
CA PHE A 80 -16.01 6.07 -5.81
C PHE A 80 -16.88 5.44 -6.91
N GLU A 81 -16.22 4.84 -7.90
CA GLU A 81 -16.90 4.07 -8.94
C GLU A 81 -17.57 2.80 -8.38
N ARG A 82 -16.94 2.16 -7.40
CA ARG A 82 -17.43 0.94 -6.74
C ARG A 82 -17.23 1.02 -5.23
N ASN A 83 -18.07 0.30 -4.50
CA ASN A 83 -17.90 0.14 -3.06
C ASN A 83 -16.85 -0.91 -2.74
N PHE A 84 -16.20 -0.75 -1.58
CA PHE A 84 -15.44 -1.83 -0.97
C PHE A 84 -16.38 -2.97 -0.60
N ASN A 85 -16.07 -4.17 -1.08
CA ASN A 85 -16.78 -5.39 -0.71
C ASN A 85 -16.17 -6.00 0.56
N ASP A 86 -16.87 -6.97 1.15
CA ASP A 86 -16.41 -7.63 2.37
C ASP A 86 -15.07 -8.36 2.19
N ILE A 87 -14.84 -8.90 0.99
CA ILE A 87 -13.58 -9.57 0.63
C ILE A 87 -12.40 -8.60 0.69
N ALA A 88 -12.57 -7.38 0.19
CA ALA A 88 -11.54 -6.34 0.26
C ALA A 88 -11.21 -5.96 1.70
N PHE A 89 -12.22 -5.82 2.56
CA PHE A 89 -12.01 -5.57 3.99
C PHE A 89 -11.31 -6.71 4.71
N GLN A 90 -11.64 -7.96 4.40
CA GLN A 90 -10.97 -9.14 4.96
C GLN A 90 -9.49 -9.19 4.56
N LYS A 91 -9.18 -8.92 3.29
CA LYS A 91 -7.80 -8.83 2.80
C LYS A 91 -7.02 -7.70 3.46
N LEU A 92 -7.65 -6.54 3.65
CA LEU A 92 -7.07 -5.40 4.35
C LEU A 92 -6.77 -5.74 5.82
N GLU A 93 -7.69 -6.40 6.50
CA GLU A 93 -7.50 -6.83 7.89
C GLU A 93 -6.34 -7.82 8.04
N LYS A 94 -6.26 -8.79 7.13
CA LYS A 94 -5.15 -9.74 7.06
C LYS A 94 -3.83 -9.02 6.84
N PHE A 95 -3.78 -8.08 5.91
CA PHE A 95 -2.59 -7.26 5.64
C PHE A 95 -2.15 -6.49 6.88
N LEU A 96 -3.08 -5.84 7.57
CA LEU A 96 -2.77 -5.07 8.78
C LEU A 96 -2.23 -5.92 9.93
N LYS A 97 -2.67 -7.19 10.03
CA LYS A 97 -2.16 -8.13 11.02
C LYS A 97 -0.74 -8.61 10.71
N GLU A 98 -0.44 -8.85 9.43
CA GLU A 98 0.86 -9.38 8.98
C GLU A 98 1.94 -8.30 8.84
N TYR A 99 1.56 -7.08 8.53
CA TYR A 99 2.49 -5.99 8.20
C TYR A 99 3.52 -5.65 9.30
N PRO A 100 3.18 -5.58 10.59
CA PRO A 100 4.17 -5.29 11.65
C PRO A 100 5.26 -6.36 11.75
N ALA A 101 4.93 -7.63 11.56
CA ALA A 101 5.90 -8.73 11.56
C ALA A 101 6.88 -8.62 10.38
N VAL A 102 6.37 -8.25 9.22
CA VAL A 102 7.14 -8.03 8.00
C VAL A 102 8.13 -6.89 8.15
N LEU A 103 7.68 -5.76 8.69
CA LEU A 103 8.55 -4.62 8.96
C LEU A 103 9.70 -4.98 9.90
N LYS A 104 9.41 -5.76 10.93
CA LYS A 104 10.41 -6.19 11.90
C LYS A 104 11.46 -7.12 11.27
N GLU A 105 11.03 -8.04 10.43
CA GLU A 105 11.94 -8.90 9.67
C GLU A 105 12.81 -8.11 8.69
N PHE A 106 12.23 -7.18 7.97
CA PHE A 106 12.93 -6.28 7.06
C PHE A 106 13.98 -5.43 7.80
N GLU A 107 13.61 -4.84 8.92
CA GLU A 107 14.51 -4.06 9.76
C GLU A 107 15.68 -4.91 10.26
N ASN A 108 15.42 -6.13 10.71
CA ASN A 108 16.46 -7.07 11.14
C ASN A 108 17.44 -7.42 10.02
N LEU A 109 16.94 -7.66 8.81
CA LEU A 109 17.79 -7.93 7.64
C LEU A 109 18.73 -6.77 7.34
N PHE A 110 18.23 -5.54 7.35
CA PHE A 110 19.05 -4.36 7.09
C PHE A 110 20.08 -4.08 8.18
N GLN A 111 19.71 -4.28 9.45
CA GLN A 111 20.65 -4.12 10.56
C GLN A 111 21.78 -5.15 10.55
N GLN A 112 21.52 -6.36 10.07
CA GLN A 112 22.55 -7.39 9.93
C GLN A 112 23.57 -7.05 8.84
N ILE A 113 23.15 -6.46 7.73
CA ILE A 113 24.05 -6.03 6.65
C ILE A 113 25.04 -4.98 7.15
N GLY A 114 24.58 -4.02 7.93
CA GLY A 114 25.46 -3.01 8.55
C GLY A 114 26.49 -3.59 9.52
N ARG A 115 26.16 -4.67 10.21
CA ARG A 115 27.07 -5.35 11.15
C ARG A 115 28.13 -6.23 10.47
N ALA A 116 27.84 -6.75 9.29
CA ALA A 116 28.78 -7.61 8.57
C ALA A 116 30.01 -6.86 8.02
N HIS A 117 29.95 -5.54 7.94
CA HIS A 117 31.01 -4.66 7.46
C HIS A 117 31.82 -3.96 8.56
N VAL A 118 31.52 -4.25 9.82
CA VAL A 118 32.24 -3.77 11.00
C VAL A 118 33.08 -4.89 11.61
#